data_b8fd90e30e57bf905d821ba88eaa4423
#
_entry.id   b8fd90e30e57bf905d821ba88eaa4423
#
_cell.length_a   1.000
_cell.length_b   1.000
_cell.length_c   1.000
_cell.angle_alpha   90.00
_cell.angle_beta   90.00
_cell.angle_gamma   90.00
#
_symmetry.space_group_name_H-M   'P 1'
#
loop_
_entity.id
_entity.type
_entity.pdbx_description
1 polymer ?
#
loop_
_entity_poly.entity_id
_entity_poly.type
_entity_poly.pdbx_seq_one_letter_code
_entity_poly.pdbx_strand_id
1 'polypeptide(L)'
;HLRDGDYLPSTVADVAERFGRAIVMPNLAPPVTTVPQALAYRDQILLNRPPGSDFQPLMTLYLTDQTRPSDIIAAAQSPHVYGCKLYPAGATTNSDAGVGAIRALYPIFETMQQHQLPLLIHGEVTDPQIDIFDREQVFIDQYLIPIIATFPDLKIVFEHITTEDAARFVA
;
A
#
# COMPACT_ATOMS: atom_id res chain seq x y z
N HIS A 1 0.95 2.65 9.91
CA HIS A 1 -0.12 1.71 10.30
C HIS A 1 -0.89 2.26 11.50
N LEU A 2 -2.12 2.75 11.30
CA LEU A 2 -2.94 3.27 12.41
C LEU A 2 -3.74 2.17 13.13
N ARG A 3 -3.84 0.97 12.51
CA ARG A 3 -4.63 -0.16 13.03
C ARG A 3 -6.12 0.20 13.13
N ASP A 4 -6.87 -0.54 13.94
CA ASP A 4 -8.30 -0.34 14.21
C ASP A 4 -8.62 -0.67 15.66
N GLY A 5 -9.90 -0.66 16.02
CA GLY A 5 -10.36 -1.00 17.36
C GLY A 5 -9.68 -0.17 18.44
N ASP A 6 -9.26 -0.84 19.50
CA ASP A 6 -8.68 -0.21 20.70
C ASP A 6 -7.34 0.50 20.47
N TYR A 7 -6.63 0.18 19.38
CA TYR A 7 -5.37 0.84 19.04
C TYR A 7 -5.57 2.21 18.39
N LEU A 8 -6.68 2.41 17.69
CA LEU A 8 -6.89 3.57 16.83
C LEU A 8 -6.79 4.92 17.55
N PRO A 9 -7.36 5.12 18.76
CA PRO A 9 -7.27 6.40 19.45
C PRO A 9 -5.83 6.82 19.75
N SER A 10 -4.99 5.90 20.23
CA SER A 10 -3.59 6.20 20.57
C SER A 10 -2.74 6.43 19.33
N THR A 11 -2.86 5.57 18.32
CA THR A 11 -2.06 5.68 17.09
C THR A 11 -2.41 6.93 16.29
N VAL A 12 -3.67 7.33 16.25
CA VAL A 12 -4.11 8.57 15.60
C VAL A 12 -3.60 9.78 16.37
N ALA A 13 -3.66 9.77 17.71
CA ALA A 13 -3.15 10.86 18.52
C ALA A 13 -1.65 11.08 18.29
N ASP A 14 -0.85 10.00 18.34
CA ASP A 14 0.60 10.04 18.15
C ASP A 14 1.01 10.59 16.77
N VAL A 15 0.31 10.14 15.71
CA VAL A 15 0.59 10.60 14.34
C VAL A 15 0.14 12.05 14.17
N ALA A 16 -1.05 12.41 14.65
CA ALA A 16 -1.62 13.73 14.48
C ALA A 16 -0.85 14.84 15.25
N GLU A 17 -0.12 14.45 16.29
CA GLU A 17 0.78 15.37 17.02
C GLU A 17 1.99 15.82 16.18
N ARG A 18 2.45 14.97 15.25
CA ARG A 18 3.71 15.15 14.51
C ARG A 18 3.51 15.47 13.03
N PHE A 19 2.41 15.01 12.44
CA PHE A 19 2.19 15.08 11.00
C PHE A 19 0.85 15.73 10.66
N GLY A 20 0.84 16.68 9.73
CA GLY A 20 -0.39 17.24 9.17
C GLY A 20 -1.14 16.26 8.25
N ARG A 21 -0.44 15.28 7.67
CA ARG A 21 -1.02 14.21 6.86
C ARG A 21 -0.11 12.99 6.85
N ALA A 22 -0.70 11.81 6.63
CA ALA A 22 0.03 10.56 6.44
C ALA A 22 -0.73 9.61 5.52
N ILE A 23 0.01 8.83 4.71
CA ILE A 23 -0.56 7.71 3.96
C ILE A 23 -0.92 6.61 4.96
N VAL A 24 -2.17 6.14 4.89
CA VAL A 24 -2.71 5.14 5.81
C VAL A 24 -2.68 3.77 5.14
N MET A 25 -1.99 2.84 5.77
CA MET A 25 -1.88 1.47 5.27
C MET A 25 -3.21 0.70 5.44
N PRO A 26 -3.62 -0.08 4.40
CA PRO A 26 -4.93 -0.71 4.35
C PRO A 26 -4.98 -2.12 4.94
N ASN A 27 -3.89 -2.63 5.53
CA ASN A 27 -3.77 -4.01 6.02
C ASN A 27 -4.40 -4.22 7.40
N LEU A 28 -5.70 -4.01 7.47
CA LEU A 28 -6.55 -4.40 8.59
C LEU A 28 -6.98 -5.88 8.47
N ALA A 29 -7.77 -6.35 9.41
CA ALA A 29 -8.40 -7.66 9.38
C ALA A 29 -9.93 -7.50 9.55
N PRO A 30 -10.72 -7.54 8.44
CA PRO A 30 -10.34 -7.74 7.03
C PRO A 30 -9.65 -6.51 6.40
N PRO A 31 -8.89 -6.69 5.29
CA PRO A 31 -8.20 -5.59 4.63
C PRO A 31 -9.17 -4.62 3.94
N VAL A 32 -8.71 -3.36 3.77
CA VAL A 32 -9.47 -2.30 3.09
C VAL A 32 -9.23 -2.41 1.58
N THR A 33 -10.16 -3.01 0.86
CA THR A 33 -10.01 -3.32 -0.57
C THR A 33 -10.87 -2.44 -1.49
N THR A 34 -11.81 -1.68 -0.92
CA THR A 34 -12.76 -0.85 -1.70
C THR A 34 -12.82 0.59 -1.19
N VAL A 35 -13.25 1.50 -2.06
CA VAL A 35 -13.45 2.92 -1.69
C VAL A 35 -14.42 3.09 -0.51
N PRO A 36 -15.60 2.46 -0.47
CA PRO A 36 -16.48 2.58 0.69
C PRO A 36 -15.82 2.16 2.01
N GLN A 37 -15.04 1.07 2.01
CA GLN A 37 -14.29 0.64 3.19
C GLN A 37 -13.21 1.66 3.59
N ALA A 38 -12.50 2.24 2.61
CA ALA A 38 -11.51 3.27 2.86
C ALA A 38 -12.13 4.53 3.48
N LEU A 39 -13.30 4.94 3.01
CA LEU A 39 -14.03 6.09 3.57
C LEU A 39 -14.54 5.81 4.98
N ALA A 40 -15.08 4.62 5.23
CA ALA A 40 -15.50 4.23 6.58
C ALA A 40 -14.32 4.21 7.57
N TYR A 41 -13.17 3.69 7.14
CA TYR A 41 -11.95 3.73 7.97
C TYR A 41 -11.43 5.15 8.17
N ARG A 42 -11.46 5.98 7.13
CA ARG A 42 -11.14 7.41 7.24
C ARG A 42 -11.99 8.12 8.28
N ASP A 43 -13.29 7.89 8.27
CA ASP A 43 -14.21 8.52 9.22
C ASP A 43 -13.89 8.10 10.66
N GLN A 44 -13.56 6.83 10.90
CA GLN A 44 -13.08 6.38 12.21
C GLN A 44 -11.79 7.09 12.64
N ILE A 45 -10.82 7.26 11.73
CA ILE A 45 -9.59 8.01 12.02
C ILE A 45 -9.92 9.45 12.39
N LEU A 46 -10.78 10.13 11.63
CA LEU A 46 -11.16 11.51 11.88
C LEU A 46 -11.89 11.71 13.21
N LEU A 47 -12.72 10.76 13.62
CA LEU A 47 -13.38 10.78 14.92
C LEU A 47 -12.41 10.65 16.11
N ASN A 48 -11.26 10.01 15.88
CA ASN A 48 -10.23 9.80 16.91
C ASN A 48 -9.12 10.86 16.89
N ARG A 49 -9.25 11.92 16.06
CA ARG A 49 -8.27 13.02 16.07
C ARG A 49 -8.35 13.79 17.38
N PRO A 50 -7.19 14.22 17.92
CA PRO A 50 -7.17 15.15 19.05
C PRO A 50 -7.92 16.45 18.73
N PRO A 51 -8.57 17.06 19.71
CA PRO A 51 -9.22 18.36 19.52
C PRO A 51 -8.25 19.41 18.95
N GLY A 52 -8.68 20.11 17.90
CA GLY A 52 -7.87 21.14 17.22
C GLY A 52 -6.84 20.61 16.24
N SER A 53 -6.74 19.30 16.02
CA SER A 53 -5.83 18.72 15.02
C SER A 53 -6.41 18.84 13.61
N ASP A 54 -5.56 19.30 12.66
CA ASP A 54 -5.86 19.36 11.22
C ASP A 54 -5.36 18.12 10.46
N PHE A 55 -4.97 17.07 11.15
CA PHE A 55 -4.45 15.84 10.54
C PHE A 55 -5.39 15.28 9.46
N GLN A 56 -4.84 14.99 8.29
CA GLN A 56 -5.57 14.42 7.15
C GLN A 56 -5.03 13.02 6.81
N PRO A 57 -5.82 11.97 6.98
CA PRO A 57 -5.45 10.63 6.53
C PRO A 57 -5.59 10.52 5.01
N LEU A 58 -4.51 10.12 4.34
CA LEU A 58 -4.46 9.83 2.92
C LEU A 58 -4.70 8.32 2.75
N MET A 59 -5.90 7.94 2.35
CA MET A 59 -6.30 6.53 2.32
C MET A 59 -5.66 5.76 1.16
N THR A 60 -5.50 4.46 1.33
CA THR A 60 -5.03 3.54 0.28
C THR A 60 -5.92 2.30 0.22
N LEU A 61 -5.94 1.63 -0.92
CA LEU A 61 -6.60 0.33 -1.08
C LEU A 61 -5.56 -0.80 -1.05
N TYR A 62 -5.97 -1.91 -0.48
CA TYR A 62 -5.19 -3.15 -0.45
C TYR A 62 -5.40 -3.91 -1.77
N LEU A 63 -4.32 -4.20 -2.51
CA LEU A 63 -4.38 -5.05 -3.70
C LEU A 63 -4.43 -6.53 -3.31
N THR A 64 -5.34 -7.26 -3.97
CA THR A 64 -5.49 -8.71 -3.85
C THR A 64 -5.57 -9.34 -5.23
N ASP A 65 -5.50 -10.66 -5.31
CA ASP A 65 -5.73 -11.39 -6.56
C ASP A 65 -7.17 -11.21 -7.12
N GLN A 66 -8.09 -10.62 -6.34
CA GLN A 66 -9.48 -10.33 -6.74
C GLN A 66 -9.70 -8.87 -7.17
N THR A 67 -8.69 -8.01 -7.06
CA THR A 67 -8.79 -6.60 -7.44
C THR A 67 -9.11 -6.48 -8.93
N ARG A 68 -10.05 -5.59 -9.28
CA ARG A 68 -10.51 -5.36 -10.66
C ARG A 68 -10.13 -3.96 -11.14
N PRO A 69 -9.99 -3.75 -12.45
CA PRO A 69 -9.79 -2.41 -13.01
C PRO A 69 -10.84 -1.38 -12.57
N SER A 70 -12.10 -1.80 -12.40
CA SER A 70 -13.18 -0.93 -11.88
C SER A 70 -12.90 -0.40 -10.47
N ASP A 71 -12.23 -1.17 -9.61
CA ASP A 71 -11.89 -0.75 -8.25
C ASP A 71 -10.82 0.33 -8.29
N ILE A 72 -9.86 0.22 -9.23
CA ILE A 72 -8.81 1.22 -9.45
C ILE A 72 -9.40 2.52 -10.01
N ILE A 73 -10.33 2.44 -10.97
CA ILE A 73 -11.02 3.60 -11.51
C ILE A 73 -11.79 4.32 -10.41
N ALA A 74 -12.54 3.59 -9.57
CA ALA A 74 -13.26 4.15 -8.44
C ALA A 74 -12.30 4.81 -7.43
N ALA A 75 -11.15 4.17 -7.14
CA ALA A 75 -10.11 4.72 -6.27
C ALA A 75 -9.55 6.04 -6.81
N ALA A 76 -9.21 6.09 -8.10
CA ALA A 76 -8.67 7.29 -8.76
C ALA A 76 -9.67 8.46 -8.82
N GLN A 77 -10.96 8.17 -8.83
CA GLN A 77 -12.03 9.18 -8.79
C GLN A 77 -12.33 9.67 -7.37
N SER A 78 -11.85 8.97 -6.34
CA SER A 78 -12.08 9.36 -4.95
C SER A 78 -11.11 10.47 -4.52
N PRO A 79 -11.60 11.57 -3.91
CA PRO A 79 -10.72 12.63 -3.40
C PRO A 79 -9.95 12.23 -2.12
N HIS A 80 -10.15 11.01 -1.63
CA HIS A 80 -9.58 10.54 -0.36
C HIS A 80 -8.70 9.30 -0.49
N VAL A 81 -8.66 8.67 -1.68
CA VAL A 81 -7.77 7.54 -1.97
C VAL A 81 -6.59 8.03 -2.80
N TYR A 82 -5.38 7.80 -2.32
CA TYR A 82 -4.14 8.37 -2.88
C TYR A 82 -3.20 7.33 -3.47
N GLY A 83 -3.57 6.06 -3.43
CA GLY A 83 -2.80 4.97 -4.00
C GLY A 83 -3.34 3.60 -3.65
N CYS A 84 -2.70 2.57 -4.20
CA CYS A 84 -2.96 1.20 -3.82
C CYS A 84 -1.68 0.55 -3.27
N LYS A 85 -1.84 -0.27 -2.25
CA LYS A 85 -0.73 -0.98 -1.58
C LYS A 85 -0.68 -2.43 -2.01
N LEU A 86 0.47 -2.84 -2.51
CA LEU A 86 0.81 -4.22 -2.82
C LEU A 86 1.57 -4.83 -1.65
N TYR A 87 1.02 -5.93 -1.13
CA TYR A 87 1.72 -6.85 -0.24
C TYR A 87 1.81 -8.21 -0.94
N PRO A 88 2.99 -8.79 -1.12
CA PRO A 88 3.09 -10.22 -1.42
C PRO A 88 2.45 -11.04 -0.30
N ALA A 89 1.72 -12.09 -0.65
CA ALA A 89 1.01 -12.91 0.33
C ALA A 89 1.96 -13.48 1.38
N GLY A 90 1.66 -13.25 2.67
CA GLY A 90 2.47 -13.74 3.79
C GLY A 90 3.76 -12.95 4.07
N ALA A 91 4.00 -11.81 3.39
CA ALA A 91 5.24 -11.03 3.58
C ALA A 91 5.32 -10.34 4.95
N THR A 92 4.21 -9.95 5.53
CA THR A 92 4.17 -9.20 6.81
C THR A 92 2.85 -9.41 7.54
N THR A 93 2.65 -8.72 8.66
CA THR A 93 1.41 -8.76 9.47
C THR A 93 0.18 -8.40 8.61
N ASN A 94 -0.87 -9.20 8.71
CA ASN A 94 -2.13 -9.06 7.95
C ASN A 94 -1.92 -9.01 6.43
N SER A 95 -0.98 -9.81 5.90
CA SER A 95 -0.72 -9.92 4.46
C SER A 95 -1.13 -11.26 3.85
N ASP A 96 -1.86 -12.10 4.58
CA ASP A 96 -2.34 -13.39 4.06
C ASP A 96 -3.27 -13.23 2.87
N ALA A 97 -4.06 -12.15 2.83
CA ALA A 97 -4.90 -11.77 1.70
C ALA A 97 -4.14 -11.06 0.56
N GLY A 98 -2.82 -10.96 0.68
CA GLY A 98 -1.95 -10.31 -0.30
C GLY A 98 -1.90 -11.03 -1.64
N VAL A 99 -1.08 -10.49 -2.51
CA VAL A 99 -0.99 -10.94 -3.90
C VAL A 99 -0.15 -12.21 -4.00
N GLY A 100 -0.76 -13.30 -4.49
CA GLY A 100 -0.07 -14.56 -4.76
C GLY A 100 0.67 -14.57 -6.10
N ALA A 101 0.12 -13.89 -7.10
CA ALA A 101 0.66 -13.85 -8.46
C ALA A 101 0.80 -12.41 -8.98
N ILE A 102 1.90 -11.73 -8.64
CA ILE A 102 2.12 -10.30 -8.97
C ILE A 102 1.93 -10.02 -10.47
N ARG A 103 2.38 -10.93 -11.36
CA ARG A 103 2.23 -10.74 -12.81
C ARG A 103 0.76 -10.80 -13.29
N ALA A 104 -0.13 -11.45 -12.54
CA ALA A 104 -1.56 -11.45 -12.84
C ALA A 104 -2.20 -10.06 -12.63
N LEU A 105 -1.55 -9.17 -11.87
CA LEU A 105 -2.00 -7.80 -11.65
C LEU A 105 -1.55 -6.80 -12.75
N TYR A 106 -0.91 -7.23 -13.81
CA TYR A 106 -0.49 -6.32 -14.89
C TYR A 106 -1.64 -5.48 -15.47
N PRO A 107 -2.87 -6.02 -15.70
CA PRO A 107 -4.01 -5.20 -16.10
C PRO A 107 -4.41 -4.14 -15.05
N ILE A 108 -4.16 -4.42 -13.77
CA ILE A 108 -4.38 -3.47 -12.68
C ILE A 108 -3.33 -2.36 -12.71
N PHE A 109 -2.05 -2.70 -12.90
CA PHE A 109 -0.96 -1.74 -13.01
C PHE A 109 -1.12 -0.83 -14.24
N GLU A 110 -1.57 -1.39 -15.36
CA GLU A 110 -1.91 -0.59 -16.55
C GLU A 110 -3.03 0.42 -16.24
N THR A 111 -4.09 -0.01 -15.56
CA THR A 111 -5.18 0.89 -15.15
C THR A 111 -4.70 1.96 -14.16
N MET A 112 -3.84 1.59 -13.20
CA MET A 112 -3.24 2.55 -12.27
C MET A 112 -2.39 3.60 -13.00
N GLN A 113 -1.57 3.17 -13.96
CA GLN A 113 -0.78 4.07 -14.81
C GLN A 113 -1.68 5.05 -15.57
N GLN A 114 -2.72 4.55 -16.26
CA GLN A 114 -3.66 5.36 -17.04
C GLN A 114 -4.37 6.42 -16.19
N HIS A 115 -4.68 6.09 -14.93
CA HIS A 115 -5.37 6.97 -13.99
C HIS A 115 -4.43 7.72 -13.04
N GLN A 116 -3.12 7.60 -13.23
CA GLN A 116 -2.08 8.26 -12.41
C GLN A 116 -2.21 7.95 -10.91
N LEU A 117 -2.75 6.77 -10.55
CA LEU A 117 -2.87 6.30 -9.17
C LEU A 117 -1.59 5.59 -8.73
N PRO A 118 -0.88 6.06 -7.70
CA PRO A 118 0.38 5.48 -7.26
C PRO A 118 0.25 4.04 -6.74
N LEU A 119 1.26 3.22 -7.07
CA LEU A 119 1.48 1.89 -6.52
C LEU A 119 2.52 1.95 -5.40
N LEU A 120 2.12 1.59 -4.18
CA LEU A 120 3.00 1.47 -3.02
C LEU A 120 3.35 0.00 -2.82
N ILE A 121 4.63 -0.35 -2.71
CA ILE A 121 5.07 -1.75 -2.72
C ILE A 121 5.80 -2.10 -1.42
N HIS A 122 5.38 -3.22 -0.79
CA HIS A 122 6.20 -3.99 0.12
C HIS A 122 7.05 -4.94 -0.72
N GLY A 123 8.32 -4.61 -0.89
CA GLY A 123 9.18 -5.21 -1.90
C GLY A 123 10.01 -6.39 -1.41
N GLU A 124 9.37 -7.45 -0.96
CA GLU A 124 10.04 -8.68 -0.54
C GLU A 124 9.37 -9.90 -1.17
N VAL A 125 10.18 -10.88 -1.58
CA VAL A 125 9.67 -12.22 -1.92
C VAL A 125 9.38 -13.01 -0.65
N THR A 126 8.45 -13.99 -0.74
CA THR A 126 8.02 -14.81 0.40
C THR A 126 8.43 -16.27 0.31
N ASP A 127 9.26 -16.62 -0.68
CA ASP A 127 9.80 -17.97 -0.82
C ASP A 127 10.67 -18.32 0.42
N PRO A 128 10.33 -19.38 1.18
CA PRO A 128 11.07 -19.77 2.36
C PRO A 128 12.48 -20.26 2.08
N GLN A 129 12.83 -20.54 0.82
CA GLN A 129 14.18 -20.93 0.41
C GLN A 129 15.09 -19.73 0.19
N ILE A 130 14.54 -18.50 0.11
CA ILE A 130 15.31 -17.27 -0.04
C ILE A 130 15.65 -16.73 1.35
N ASP A 131 16.96 -16.46 1.57
CA ASP A 131 17.41 -15.81 2.80
C ASP A 131 16.70 -14.46 2.99
N ILE A 132 16.36 -14.14 4.25
CA ILE A 132 15.63 -12.92 4.57
C ILE A 132 16.35 -11.65 4.11
N PHE A 133 17.68 -11.67 4.08
CA PHE A 133 18.50 -10.54 3.65
C PHE A 133 18.54 -10.36 2.13
N ASP A 134 18.20 -11.41 1.35
CA ASP A 134 18.19 -11.37 -0.11
C ASP A 134 16.80 -11.09 -0.68
N ARG A 135 15.74 -11.09 0.13
CA ARG A 135 14.35 -11.00 -0.32
C ARG A 135 14.03 -9.72 -1.09
N GLU A 136 14.58 -8.57 -0.67
CA GLU A 136 14.41 -7.30 -1.40
C GLU A 136 15.11 -7.36 -2.76
N GLN A 137 16.36 -7.85 -2.83
CA GLN A 137 17.10 -7.95 -4.09
C GLN A 137 16.40 -8.86 -5.08
N VAL A 138 15.94 -10.03 -4.61
CA VAL A 138 15.20 -10.98 -5.46
C VAL A 138 13.88 -10.36 -5.95
N PHE A 139 13.20 -9.58 -5.12
CA PHE A 139 11.99 -8.86 -5.52
C PHE A 139 12.28 -7.81 -6.60
N ILE A 140 13.36 -7.05 -6.44
CA ILE A 140 13.81 -6.04 -7.42
C ILE A 140 14.00 -6.72 -8.79
N ASP A 141 14.79 -7.79 -8.83
CA ASP A 141 15.14 -8.48 -10.08
C ASP A 141 13.95 -9.17 -10.74
N GLN A 142 13.11 -9.86 -9.96
CA GLN A 142 12.03 -10.68 -10.50
C GLN A 142 10.76 -9.90 -10.82
N TYR A 143 10.48 -8.81 -10.10
CA TYR A 143 9.20 -8.11 -10.19
C TYR A 143 9.37 -6.61 -10.46
N LEU A 144 10.17 -5.88 -9.68
CA LEU A 144 10.19 -4.42 -9.76
C LEU A 144 10.76 -3.91 -11.09
N ILE A 145 11.90 -4.45 -11.53
CA ILE A 145 12.49 -4.10 -12.84
C ILE A 145 11.52 -4.40 -13.99
N PRO A 146 10.92 -5.61 -14.09
CA PRO A 146 9.91 -5.90 -15.10
C PRO A 146 8.67 -4.99 -15.05
N ILE A 147 8.19 -4.61 -13.86
CA ILE A 147 7.05 -3.70 -13.71
C ILE A 147 7.41 -2.31 -14.27
N ILE A 148 8.56 -1.74 -13.87
CA ILE A 148 9.03 -0.43 -14.35
C ILE A 148 9.21 -0.44 -15.86
N ALA A 149 9.79 -1.50 -16.42
CA ALA A 149 10.00 -1.63 -17.86
C ALA A 149 8.68 -1.74 -18.64
N THR A 150 7.65 -2.39 -18.05
CA THR A 150 6.34 -2.59 -18.70
C THR A 150 5.44 -1.37 -18.56
N PHE A 151 5.52 -0.66 -17.43
CA PHE A 151 4.66 0.47 -17.07
C PHE A 151 5.51 1.69 -16.71
N PRO A 152 6.16 2.34 -17.70
CA PRO A 152 7.15 3.40 -17.46
C PRO A 152 6.56 4.69 -16.84
N ASP A 153 5.25 4.92 -16.97
CA ASP A 153 4.55 6.08 -16.40
C ASP A 153 3.84 5.76 -15.09
N LEU A 154 3.91 4.51 -14.61
CA LEU A 154 3.34 4.13 -13.32
C LEU A 154 4.15 4.76 -12.18
N LYS A 155 3.49 5.54 -11.34
CA LYS A 155 4.10 6.09 -10.14
C LYS A 155 4.28 4.99 -9.10
N ILE A 156 5.51 4.66 -8.77
CA ILE A 156 5.85 3.61 -7.81
C ILE A 156 6.53 4.21 -6.58
N VAL A 157 6.10 3.78 -5.41
CA VAL A 157 6.77 4.02 -4.14
C VAL A 157 7.27 2.68 -3.61
N PHE A 158 8.57 2.48 -3.66
CA PHE A 158 9.22 1.31 -3.06
C PHE A 158 9.44 1.60 -1.58
N GLU A 159 8.52 1.13 -0.74
CA GLU A 159 8.44 1.54 0.66
C GLU A 159 9.48 0.83 1.55
N HIS A 160 9.82 1.48 2.68
CA HIS A 160 10.61 0.97 3.81
C HIS A 160 11.77 0.05 3.41
N ILE A 161 12.52 0.43 2.37
CA ILE A 161 13.71 -0.30 1.91
C ILE A 161 14.73 -0.46 3.06
N THR A 162 15.31 -1.66 3.20
CA THR A 162 16.17 -2.01 4.34
C THR A 162 17.54 -2.53 3.95
N THR A 163 17.76 -2.79 2.66
CA THR A 163 19.02 -3.34 2.14
C THR A 163 19.84 -2.30 1.37
N GLU A 164 21.15 -2.53 1.26
CA GLU A 164 22.02 -1.74 0.42
C GLU A 164 21.63 -1.82 -1.05
N ASP A 165 21.20 -3.01 -1.52
CA ASP A 165 20.79 -3.24 -2.90
C ASP A 165 19.55 -2.40 -3.25
N ALA A 166 18.54 -2.37 -2.39
CA ALA A 166 17.37 -1.54 -2.57
C ALA A 166 17.72 -0.03 -2.54
N ALA A 167 18.60 0.40 -1.62
CA ALA A 167 19.06 1.78 -1.56
C ALA A 167 19.83 2.20 -2.82
N ARG A 168 20.66 1.33 -3.37
CA ARG A 168 21.38 1.56 -4.63
C ARG A 168 20.45 1.58 -5.83
N PHE A 169 19.41 0.74 -5.80
CA PHE A 169 18.44 0.67 -6.90
C PHE A 169 17.62 1.97 -7.04
N VAL A 170 17.28 2.64 -5.94
CA VAL A 170 16.47 3.87 -5.95
C VAL A 170 17.28 5.16 -6.06
N ALA A 171 18.61 5.11 -5.90
CA ALA A 171 19.53 6.26 -5.98
C ALA A 171 19.82 6.66 -7.42
#